data_c12df763208b8b7401606e0412102052
#
_entry.id   c12df763208b8b7401606e0412102052
#
_cell.length_a   1.000
_cell.length_b   1.000
_cell.length_c   1.000
_cell.angle_alpha   90.00
_cell.angle_beta   90.00
_cell.angle_gamma   90.00
#
_symmetry.space_group_name_H-M   'P 1'
#
loop_
_entity.id
_entity.type
_entity.pdbx_description
1 polymer ?
#
loop_
_entity_poly.entity_id
_entity_poly.type
_entity_poly.pdbx_seq_one_letter_code
_entity_poly.pdbx_strand_id
1 'polypeptide(L)'
;ASIGPPPQGQSAQEVDYNIEGADVGYRWYQLKHLEPLFPFGYGLSYTHFDYSGFAPRVKDGKLTASFTVTNRGKRTGVDVPQLYVTLPGANEVRRLAGWCRVSLKPGQSAHLTVTADPRLLVDFDVHGQRWQRPAGSYQLQLGHSATSFQGDGQVALPAASWAADASPAGAVQPCMADGVR
;
A
#
# COMPACT_ATOMS: atom_id res chain seq x y z
N ALA A 1 0.33 -25.96 -3.40
CA ALA A 1 0.84 -27.14 -2.71
C ALA A 1 -0.12 -27.47 -1.57
N SER A 2 -0.65 -28.70 -1.51
CA SER A 2 -1.52 -29.16 -0.43
C SER A 2 -0.64 -29.51 0.78
N ILE A 3 -0.82 -28.80 1.88
CA ILE A 3 -0.19 -29.16 3.16
C ILE A 3 -1.03 -30.28 3.77
N GLY A 4 -0.78 -31.52 3.34
CA GLY A 4 -1.29 -32.71 4.01
C GLY A 4 -0.30 -33.20 5.07
N PRO A 5 -0.73 -34.02 6.07
CA PRO A 5 0.21 -34.66 6.97
C PRO A 5 1.19 -35.53 6.19
N PRO A 6 2.45 -35.60 6.60
CA PRO A 6 3.45 -36.42 5.90
C PRO A 6 3.00 -37.88 5.87
N PRO A 7 3.25 -38.63 4.78
CA PRO A 7 3.00 -40.07 4.72
C PRO A 7 3.72 -40.79 5.86
N GLN A 8 3.08 -41.80 6.41
CA GLN A 8 3.68 -42.63 7.49
C GLN A 8 5.05 -43.16 7.05
N GLY A 9 6.09 -42.86 7.83
CA GLY A 9 7.46 -43.28 7.58
C GLY A 9 8.38 -42.25 6.91
N GLN A 10 7.92 -41.04 6.61
CA GLN A 10 8.78 -39.94 6.19
C GLN A 10 9.10 -39.03 7.38
N SER A 11 10.36 -38.63 7.51
CA SER A 11 10.79 -37.56 8.41
C SER A 11 10.02 -36.27 8.10
N ALA A 12 9.83 -35.41 9.11
CA ALA A 12 9.15 -34.12 8.95
C ALA A 12 9.55 -33.43 7.64
N GLN A 13 8.55 -33.02 6.85
CA GLN A 13 8.81 -32.24 5.64
C GLN A 13 9.55 -30.98 6.05
N GLU A 14 10.73 -30.78 5.48
CA GLU A 14 11.45 -29.53 5.60
C GLU A 14 10.66 -28.47 4.82
N VAL A 15 10.10 -27.51 5.54
CA VAL A 15 9.35 -26.40 4.95
C VAL A 15 10.26 -25.19 4.94
N ASP A 16 10.63 -24.74 3.74
CA ASP A 16 11.33 -23.48 3.56
C ASP A 16 10.33 -22.32 3.73
N TYR A 17 10.41 -21.61 4.85
CA TYR A 17 9.58 -20.43 5.12
C TYR A 17 10.10 -19.16 4.43
N ASN A 18 11.24 -19.23 3.76
CA ASN A 18 11.86 -18.06 3.13
C ASN A 18 11.63 -17.98 1.61
N ILE A 19 10.73 -18.79 1.05
CA ILE A 19 10.42 -18.82 -0.39
C ILE A 19 9.96 -17.46 -0.91
N GLU A 20 9.17 -16.75 -0.11
CA GLU A 20 8.60 -15.44 -0.47
C GLU A 20 9.50 -14.27 -0.06
N GLY A 21 10.44 -14.49 0.86
CA GLY A 21 11.29 -13.44 1.42
C GLY A 21 10.44 -12.32 2.04
N ALA A 22 10.74 -11.09 1.67
CA ALA A 22 9.98 -9.92 2.09
C ALA A 22 8.70 -9.66 1.25
N ASP A 23 8.51 -10.41 0.16
CA ASP A 23 7.42 -10.16 -0.80
C ASP A 23 6.24 -11.11 -0.59
N VAL A 24 5.74 -11.16 0.64
CA VAL A 24 4.60 -12.02 1.05
C VAL A 24 3.25 -11.48 0.58
N GLY A 25 2.25 -12.36 0.48
CA GLY A 25 0.86 -12.03 0.22
C GLY A 25 0.65 -11.39 -1.15
N TYR A 26 -0.05 -10.25 -1.23
CA TYR A 26 -0.34 -9.58 -2.50
C TYR A 26 0.92 -9.17 -3.28
N ARG A 27 2.05 -8.94 -2.61
CA ARG A 27 3.35 -8.63 -3.24
C ARG A 27 3.89 -9.85 -3.97
N TRP A 28 3.77 -11.05 -3.39
CA TRP A 28 4.15 -12.30 -4.02
C TRP A 28 3.32 -12.58 -5.28
N TYR A 29 1.99 -12.43 -5.18
CA TYR A 29 1.11 -12.58 -6.35
C TYR A 29 1.51 -11.62 -7.48
N GLN A 30 1.83 -10.38 -7.14
CA GLN A 30 2.27 -9.39 -8.11
C GLN A 30 3.63 -9.75 -8.72
N LEU A 31 4.61 -10.14 -7.90
CA LEU A 31 5.95 -10.54 -8.35
C LEU A 31 5.91 -11.76 -9.29
N LYS A 32 4.98 -12.67 -9.05
CA LYS A 32 4.78 -13.89 -9.85
C LYS A 32 3.78 -13.72 -10.98
N HIS A 33 3.22 -12.52 -11.19
CA HIS A 33 2.18 -12.22 -12.17
C HIS A 33 0.98 -13.19 -12.05
N LEU A 34 0.59 -13.50 -10.81
CA LEU A 34 -0.55 -14.37 -10.50
C LEU A 34 -1.77 -13.51 -10.13
N GLU A 35 -2.94 -13.94 -10.59
CA GLU A 35 -4.21 -13.31 -10.20
C GLU A 35 -4.80 -14.04 -8.98
N PRO A 36 -4.93 -13.38 -7.82
CA PRO A 36 -5.63 -13.95 -6.68
C PRO A 36 -7.14 -13.95 -6.94
N LEU A 37 -7.84 -14.97 -6.43
CA LEU A 37 -9.31 -15.04 -6.50
C LEU A 37 -9.96 -13.83 -5.82
N PHE A 38 -9.41 -13.40 -4.68
CA PHE A 38 -9.77 -12.18 -3.97
C PHE A 38 -8.50 -11.40 -3.65
N PRO A 39 -8.26 -10.25 -4.31
CA PRO A 39 -7.07 -9.45 -4.04
C PRO A 39 -7.14 -8.78 -2.66
N PHE A 40 -5.99 -8.45 -2.10
CA PHE A 40 -5.92 -7.73 -0.83
C PHE A 40 -6.72 -6.41 -0.93
N GLY A 41 -7.58 -6.17 0.06
CA GLY A 41 -8.48 -5.02 0.09
C GLY A 41 -9.81 -5.25 -0.64
N TYR A 42 -10.00 -6.37 -1.34
CA TYR A 42 -11.28 -6.69 -1.95
C TYR A 42 -12.38 -6.80 -0.90
N GLY A 43 -13.53 -6.22 -1.17
CA GLY A 43 -14.71 -6.29 -0.33
C GLY A 43 -15.97 -5.91 -1.11
N LEU A 44 -17.11 -6.42 -0.65
CA LEU A 44 -18.41 -6.07 -1.19
C LEU A 44 -18.97 -4.86 -0.43
N SER A 45 -19.61 -3.96 -1.14
CA SER A 45 -20.32 -2.82 -0.57
C SER A 45 -21.74 -2.74 -1.12
N TYR A 46 -22.68 -2.25 -0.31
CA TYR A 46 -24.04 -1.94 -0.74
C TYR A 46 -24.16 -0.55 -1.39
N THR A 47 -23.03 0.13 -1.57
CA THR A 47 -22.95 1.44 -2.22
C THR A 47 -21.71 1.50 -3.09
N HIS A 48 -21.54 2.57 -3.86
CA HIS A 48 -20.43 2.76 -4.77
C HIS A 48 -19.67 4.04 -4.42
N PHE A 49 -18.33 3.98 -4.46
CA PHE A 49 -17.47 5.12 -4.18
C PHE A 49 -16.59 5.44 -5.38
N ASP A 50 -16.50 6.73 -5.70
CA ASP A 50 -15.60 7.26 -6.71
C ASP A 50 -14.49 8.08 -6.05
N TYR A 51 -13.29 8.00 -6.61
CA TYR A 51 -12.16 8.83 -6.24
C TYR A 51 -11.87 9.86 -7.32
N SER A 52 -11.54 11.07 -6.92
CA SER A 52 -11.20 12.15 -7.83
C SER A 52 -10.14 13.08 -7.25
N GLY A 53 -9.48 13.87 -8.10
CA GLY A 53 -8.50 14.87 -7.67
C GLY A 53 -7.27 14.27 -6.98
N PHE A 54 -6.83 13.07 -7.40
CA PHE A 54 -5.63 12.44 -6.84
C PHE A 54 -4.40 13.29 -7.12
N ALA A 55 -3.75 13.76 -6.06
CA ALA A 55 -2.61 14.67 -6.13
C ALA A 55 -1.52 14.24 -5.15
N PRO A 56 -0.61 13.35 -5.58
CA PRO A 56 0.57 12.99 -4.80
C PRO A 56 1.58 14.15 -4.78
N ARG A 57 2.21 14.36 -3.64
CA ARG A 57 3.23 15.41 -3.46
C ARG A 57 4.22 15.05 -2.35
N VAL A 58 5.35 15.73 -2.35
CA VAL A 58 6.29 15.71 -1.22
C VAL A 58 6.09 17.00 -0.42
N LYS A 59 5.80 16.86 0.86
CA LYS A 59 5.68 17.97 1.81
C LYS A 59 6.51 17.66 3.06
N ASP A 60 7.38 18.56 3.44
CA ASP A 60 8.28 18.43 4.60
C ASP A 60 9.04 17.09 4.63
N GLY A 61 9.54 16.66 3.45
CA GLY A 61 10.26 15.41 3.25
C GLY A 61 9.38 14.14 3.34
N LYS A 62 8.08 14.28 3.55
CA LYS A 62 7.10 13.19 3.60
C LYS A 62 6.34 13.08 2.29
N LEU A 63 6.09 11.86 1.87
CA LEU A 63 5.24 11.57 0.72
C LEU A 63 3.79 11.59 1.19
N THR A 64 2.98 12.46 0.58
CA THR A 64 1.54 12.60 0.87
C THR A 64 0.73 12.53 -0.42
N ALA A 65 -0.52 12.10 -0.31
CA ALA A 65 -1.47 12.12 -1.42
C ALA A 65 -2.82 12.66 -0.93
N SER A 66 -3.34 13.68 -1.61
CA SER A 66 -4.68 14.18 -1.37
C SER A 66 -5.63 13.73 -2.49
N PHE A 67 -6.89 13.52 -2.14
CA PHE A 67 -7.94 13.09 -3.07
C PHE A 67 -9.33 13.29 -2.44
N THR A 68 -10.37 13.18 -3.25
CA THR A 68 -11.75 13.26 -2.80
C THR A 68 -12.43 11.91 -3.01
N VAL A 69 -13.10 11.40 -1.97
CA VAL A 69 -13.97 10.22 -2.04
C VAL A 69 -15.42 10.69 -2.06
N THR A 70 -16.22 10.17 -2.97
CA THR A 70 -17.65 10.50 -3.10
C THR A 70 -18.48 9.22 -3.08
N ASN A 71 -19.49 9.15 -2.22
CA ASN A 71 -20.49 8.09 -2.27
C ASN A 71 -21.49 8.35 -3.39
N ARG A 72 -21.44 7.60 -4.48
CA ARG A 72 -22.33 7.69 -5.64
C ARG A 72 -23.57 6.81 -5.54
N GLY A 73 -23.62 5.95 -4.55
CA GLY A 73 -24.75 5.05 -4.37
C GLY A 73 -25.91 5.66 -3.56
N LYS A 74 -26.87 4.82 -3.23
CA LYS A 74 -28.11 5.23 -2.56
C LYS A 74 -28.14 4.89 -1.07
N ARG A 75 -27.06 4.32 -0.53
CA ARG A 75 -26.95 3.90 0.88
C ARG A 75 -25.73 4.52 1.53
N THR A 76 -25.83 4.77 2.83
CA THR A 76 -24.64 5.08 3.63
C THR A 76 -23.71 3.88 3.62
N GLY A 77 -22.43 4.14 3.41
CA GLY A 77 -21.43 3.09 3.40
C GLY A 77 -20.09 3.56 3.94
N VAL A 78 -19.21 2.59 4.14
CA VAL A 78 -17.82 2.80 4.56
C VAL A 78 -16.91 2.37 3.43
N ASP A 79 -15.91 3.18 3.16
CA ASP A 79 -14.85 2.87 2.21
C ASP A 79 -13.48 2.97 2.87
N VAL A 80 -12.51 2.24 2.30
CA VAL A 80 -11.12 2.24 2.77
C VAL A 80 -10.19 2.46 1.57
N PRO A 81 -10.04 3.71 1.09
CA PRO A 81 -9.06 4.05 0.07
C PRO A 81 -7.65 3.66 0.49
N GLN A 82 -6.93 3.01 -0.40
CA GLN A 82 -5.59 2.45 -0.19
C GLN A 82 -4.59 3.15 -1.10
N LEU A 83 -3.52 3.69 -0.50
CA LEU A 83 -2.40 4.29 -1.23
C LEU A 83 -1.27 3.29 -1.37
N TYR A 84 -0.94 2.95 -2.59
CA TYR A 84 0.18 2.07 -2.93
C TYR A 84 1.34 2.87 -3.50
N VAL A 85 2.55 2.41 -3.24
CA VAL A 85 3.79 2.99 -3.77
C VAL A 85 4.66 1.91 -4.39
N THR A 86 5.22 2.22 -5.56
CA THR A 86 6.29 1.44 -6.19
C THR A 86 7.58 2.25 -6.11
N LEU A 87 8.64 1.64 -5.56
CA LEU A 87 9.95 2.27 -5.43
C LEU A 87 10.71 2.25 -6.76
N PRO A 88 11.62 3.20 -7.00
CA PRO A 88 12.53 3.15 -8.13
C PRO A 88 13.31 1.82 -8.16
N GLY A 89 13.29 1.11 -9.30
CA GLY A 89 13.98 -0.16 -9.46
C GLY A 89 13.34 -1.38 -8.80
N ALA A 90 12.15 -1.25 -8.23
CA ALA A 90 11.45 -2.33 -7.50
C ALA A 90 10.58 -3.21 -8.40
N ASN A 91 11.04 -3.70 -9.53
CA ASN A 91 10.35 -4.69 -10.39
C ASN A 91 8.81 -4.60 -10.38
N GLU A 92 8.26 -3.37 -10.34
CA GLU A 92 6.83 -3.06 -10.28
C GLU A 92 6.07 -3.54 -9.02
N VAL A 93 6.76 -4.10 -8.03
CA VAL A 93 6.11 -4.55 -6.79
C VAL A 93 5.65 -3.36 -5.96
N ARG A 94 4.33 -3.28 -5.75
CA ARG A 94 3.69 -2.22 -4.95
C ARG A 94 3.75 -2.55 -3.47
N ARG A 95 3.84 -1.50 -2.65
CA ARG A 95 3.74 -1.57 -1.20
C ARG A 95 2.55 -0.72 -0.75
N LEU A 96 1.67 -1.26 0.09
CA LEU A 96 0.60 -0.47 0.70
C LEU A 96 1.22 0.55 1.67
N ALA A 97 1.29 1.79 1.23
CA ALA A 97 1.98 2.87 1.95
C ALA A 97 1.09 3.61 2.95
N GLY A 98 -0.23 3.50 2.80
CA GLY A 98 -1.18 4.13 3.69
C GLY A 98 -2.62 3.87 3.29
N TRP A 99 -3.56 4.16 4.18
CA TRP A 99 -5.00 4.03 3.93
C TRP A 99 -5.80 5.00 4.77
N CYS A 100 -7.06 5.22 4.39
CA CYS A 100 -8.06 5.95 5.15
C CYS A 100 -9.28 5.08 5.37
N ARG A 101 -10.02 5.32 6.45
CA ARG A 101 -11.36 4.79 6.64
C ARG A 101 -12.35 5.96 6.68
N VAL A 102 -13.31 5.98 5.78
CA VAL A 102 -14.31 7.06 5.66
C VAL A 102 -15.73 6.48 5.59
N SER A 103 -16.66 7.13 6.28
CA SER A 103 -18.10 6.80 6.22
C SER A 103 -18.85 7.97 5.59
N LEU A 104 -19.59 7.69 4.51
CA LEU A 104 -20.30 8.72 3.74
C LEU A 104 -21.76 8.32 3.50
N LYS A 105 -22.65 9.29 3.66
CA LYS A 105 -24.06 9.19 3.23
C LYS A 105 -24.14 9.27 1.71
N PRO A 106 -25.28 8.89 1.09
CA PRO A 106 -25.52 9.09 -0.33
C PRO A 106 -25.23 10.53 -0.78
N GLY A 107 -24.45 10.69 -1.84
CA GLY A 107 -24.06 11.99 -2.40
C GLY A 107 -22.99 12.76 -1.62
N GLN A 108 -22.62 12.33 -0.43
CA GLN A 108 -21.56 13.00 0.35
C GLN A 108 -20.17 12.76 -0.23
N SER A 109 -19.31 13.75 -0.06
CA SER A 109 -17.89 13.70 -0.40
C SER A 109 -17.04 14.07 0.80
N ALA A 110 -15.84 13.49 0.88
CA ALA A 110 -14.80 13.88 1.82
C ALA A 110 -13.48 14.10 1.08
N HIS A 111 -12.81 15.20 1.41
CA HIS A 111 -11.43 15.41 0.97
C HIS A 111 -10.48 14.80 1.99
N LEU A 112 -9.61 13.89 1.55
CA LEU A 112 -8.74 13.11 2.38
C LEU A 112 -7.28 13.35 2.00
N THR A 113 -6.40 13.30 3.00
CA THR A 113 -4.95 13.30 2.80
C THR A 113 -4.33 12.12 3.53
N VAL A 114 -3.63 11.27 2.79
CA VAL A 114 -2.86 10.12 3.31
C VAL A 114 -1.38 10.47 3.28
N THR A 115 -0.69 10.20 4.39
CA THR A 115 0.77 10.26 4.46
C THR A 115 1.32 8.85 4.39
N ALA A 116 2.22 8.59 3.45
CA ALA A 116 2.87 7.29 3.33
C ALA A 116 3.77 7.00 4.54
N ASP A 117 3.73 5.76 5.02
CA ASP A 117 4.66 5.30 6.04
C ASP A 117 6.09 5.31 5.48
N PRO A 118 7.02 6.10 6.06
CA PRO A 118 8.37 6.22 5.54
C PRO A 118 9.16 4.89 5.58
N ARG A 119 8.78 3.95 6.46
CA ARG A 119 9.38 2.62 6.55
C ARG A 119 9.11 1.76 5.31
N LEU A 120 8.03 2.06 4.58
CA LEU A 120 7.67 1.36 3.35
C LEU A 120 8.37 1.95 2.10
N LEU A 121 9.10 3.05 2.26
CA LEU A 121 9.87 3.71 1.21
C LEU A 121 11.36 3.36 1.23
N VAL A 122 11.76 2.40 2.06
CA VAL A 122 13.16 2.01 2.26
C VAL A 122 13.34 0.50 2.15
N ASP A 123 14.56 0.10 1.83
CA ASP A 123 15.04 -1.27 1.91
C ASP A 123 16.25 -1.35 2.84
N PHE A 124 16.47 -2.51 3.47
CA PHE A 124 17.62 -2.73 4.33
C PHE A 124 18.79 -3.28 3.50
N ASP A 125 19.88 -2.55 3.47
CA ASP A 125 21.14 -3.00 2.89
C ASP A 125 21.88 -3.85 3.92
N VAL A 126 21.88 -5.16 3.72
CA VAL A 126 22.52 -6.13 4.62
C VAL A 126 24.03 -5.96 4.67
N HIS A 127 24.67 -5.60 3.56
CA HIS A 127 26.12 -5.42 3.50
C HIS A 127 26.54 -4.10 4.14
N GLY A 128 25.82 -3.03 3.87
CA GLY A 128 26.05 -1.71 4.45
C GLY A 128 25.49 -1.55 5.87
N GLN A 129 24.73 -2.51 6.38
CA GLN A 129 24.07 -2.46 7.69
C GLN A 129 23.30 -1.15 7.92
N ARG A 130 22.48 -0.78 6.93
CA ARG A 130 21.71 0.47 6.97
C ARG A 130 20.41 0.37 6.19
N TRP A 131 19.45 1.20 6.56
CA TRP A 131 18.25 1.47 5.78
C TRP A 131 18.55 2.45 4.65
N GLN A 132 18.08 2.19 3.45
CA GLN A 132 18.29 3.04 2.28
C GLN A 132 16.98 3.35 1.59
N ARG A 133 16.78 4.64 1.29
CA ARG A 133 15.75 5.11 0.37
C ARG A 133 16.42 5.44 -0.96
N PRO A 134 16.08 4.77 -2.06
CA PRO A 134 16.65 5.10 -3.37
C PRO A 134 16.18 6.48 -3.85
N ALA A 135 17.06 7.18 -4.55
CA ALA A 135 16.67 8.39 -5.29
C ALA A 135 15.88 7.99 -6.53
N GLY A 136 14.91 8.79 -6.93
CA GLY A 136 14.20 8.58 -8.19
C GLY A 136 12.72 8.86 -8.13
N SER A 137 12.01 8.41 -9.16
CA SER A 137 10.56 8.56 -9.29
C SER A 137 9.84 7.41 -8.60
N TYR A 138 8.98 7.76 -7.66
CA TYR A 138 8.08 6.86 -6.95
C TYR A 138 6.72 6.92 -7.63
N GLN A 139 6.23 5.77 -8.10
CA GLN A 139 4.88 5.66 -8.65
C GLN A 139 3.89 5.48 -7.50
N LEU A 140 2.79 6.22 -7.55
CA LEU A 140 1.73 6.14 -6.55
C LEU A 140 0.42 5.78 -7.22
N GLN A 141 -0.31 4.85 -6.60
CA GLN A 141 -1.63 4.42 -7.07
C GLN A 141 -2.60 4.45 -5.90
N LEU A 142 -3.78 5.02 -6.15
CA LEU A 142 -4.90 5.05 -5.21
C LEU A 142 -5.98 4.09 -5.69
N GLY A 143 -6.42 3.19 -4.81
CA GLY A 143 -7.41 2.20 -5.19
C GLY A 143 -8.22 1.63 -4.04
N HIS A 144 -9.19 0.79 -4.39
CA HIS A 144 -10.03 0.03 -3.46
C HIS A 144 -9.37 -1.27 -3.02
N SER A 145 -8.44 -1.78 -3.83
CA SER A 145 -7.73 -3.03 -3.57
C SER A 145 -6.35 -3.02 -4.25
N ALA A 146 -5.56 -4.06 -4.01
CA ALA A 146 -4.24 -4.22 -4.62
C ALA A 146 -4.26 -4.36 -6.16
N THR A 147 -5.43 -4.49 -6.77
CA THR A 147 -5.60 -4.67 -8.23
C THR A 147 -6.59 -3.67 -8.86
N SER A 148 -7.32 -2.88 -8.05
CA SER A 148 -8.34 -1.94 -8.55
C SER A 148 -7.98 -0.51 -8.19
N PHE A 149 -7.51 0.26 -9.18
CA PHE A 149 -7.02 1.63 -8.99
C PHE A 149 -7.89 2.65 -9.74
N GLN A 150 -8.04 3.84 -9.14
CA GLN A 150 -8.74 5.00 -9.71
C GLN A 150 -7.86 6.26 -9.78
N GLY A 151 -6.69 6.24 -9.15
CA GLY A 151 -5.73 7.35 -9.20
C GLY A 151 -4.32 6.84 -9.47
N ASP A 152 -3.59 7.57 -10.29
CA ASP A 152 -2.19 7.30 -10.63
C ASP A 152 -1.40 8.61 -10.66
N GLY A 153 -0.14 8.54 -10.24
CA GLY A 153 0.75 9.70 -10.24
C GLY A 153 2.14 9.36 -9.77
N GLN A 154 3.04 10.31 -9.85
CA GLN A 154 4.43 10.11 -9.46
C GLN A 154 5.00 11.32 -8.73
N VAL A 155 5.98 11.06 -7.86
CA VAL A 155 6.78 12.08 -7.19
C VAL A 155 8.25 11.66 -7.18
N ALA A 156 9.15 12.62 -7.19
CA ALA A 156 10.58 12.36 -7.03
C ALA A 156 10.99 12.55 -5.57
N LEU A 157 11.78 11.61 -5.06
CA LEU A 157 12.41 11.71 -3.74
C LEU A 157 13.93 11.59 -3.89
N PRO A 158 14.72 12.34 -3.09
CA PRO A 158 16.16 12.17 -3.03
C PRO A 158 16.54 10.89 -2.30
N ALA A 159 17.78 10.42 -2.52
CA ALA A 159 18.35 9.36 -1.70
C ALA A 159 18.42 9.78 -0.24
N ALA A 160 18.26 8.80 0.65
CA ALA A 160 18.49 8.99 2.07
C ALA A 160 18.92 7.66 2.70
N SER A 161 19.65 7.72 3.81
CA SER A 161 20.06 6.52 4.54
C SER A 161 20.02 6.75 6.05
N TRP A 162 19.80 5.67 6.78
CA TRP A 162 19.72 5.66 8.23
C TRP A 162 20.54 4.48 8.76
N ALA A 163 21.14 4.60 9.94
CA ALA A 163 21.81 3.50 10.61
C ALA A 163 20.84 2.35 10.91
N ALA A 164 21.35 1.15 11.10
CA ALA A 164 20.53 -0.05 11.31
C ALA A 164 19.56 0.06 12.52
N ASP A 165 20.02 0.74 13.56
CA ASP A 165 19.26 1.02 14.80
C ASP A 165 18.35 2.25 14.70
N ALA A 166 18.51 3.06 13.65
CA ALA A 166 17.71 4.24 13.37
C ALA A 166 16.74 3.95 12.21
N SER A 167 15.59 3.37 12.51
CA SER A 167 14.50 3.30 11.51
C SER A 167 14.11 4.71 11.04
N PRO A 168 13.74 4.91 9.76
CA PRO A 168 13.16 6.18 9.33
C PRO A 168 11.94 6.47 10.19
N ALA A 169 12.14 7.33 11.18
CA ALA A 169 11.14 7.64 12.18
C ALA A 169 10.04 8.49 11.56
N GLY A 170 8.86 7.98 11.57
CA GLY A 170 7.65 8.71 11.25
C GLY A 170 6.50 8.00 11.93
N ALA A 171 5.87 8.64 12.87
CA ALA A 171 4.54 8.20 13.28
C ALA A 171 3.69 8.17 12.01
N VAL A 172 3.09 7.01 11.71
CA VAL A 172 2.04 6.94 10.69
C VAL A 172 0.99 7.93 11.14
N GLN A 173 0.94 9.10 10.51
CA GLN A 173 -0.14 10.03 10.78
C GLN A 173 -1.41 9.39 10.23
N PRO A 174 -2.45 9.26 11.05
CA PRO A 174 -3.72 8.80 10.54
C PRO A 174 -4.16 9.73 9.41
N CYS A 175 -4.90 9.18 8.48
CA CYS A 175 -5.58 9.93 7.45
C CYS A 175 -6.27 11.16 8.04
N MET A 176 -6.02 12.31 7.45
CA MET A 176 -6.72 13.55 7.79
C MET A 176 -7.89 13.74 6.83
N ALA A 177 -9.07 13.92 7.38
CA ALA A 177 -10.25 14.31 6.62
C ALA A 177 -10.45 15.83 6.76
N ASP A 178 -10.28 16.56 5.68
CA ASP A 178 -10.54 18.02 5.63
C ASP A 178 -12.01 18.26 5.27
N GLY A 179 -12.92 17.99 6.22
CA GLY A 179 -14.35 18.24 6.08
C GLY A 179 -15.12 17.24 5.23
N VAL A 180 -16.26 16.82 5.73
CA VAL A 180 -17.29 16.07 5.00
C VAL A 180 -18.32 17.10 4.47
N ARG A 181 -18.57 17.12 3.17
CA ARG A 181 -19.57 17.96 2.50
C ARG A 181 -20.72 17.12 1.96
#